data_59af877484e411ca153ab5377506d396
#
_entry.id   59af877484e411ca153ab5377506d396
#
_cell.length_a   1.000
_cell.length_b   1.000
_cell.length_c   1.000
_cell.angle_alpha   90.00
_cell.angle_beta   90.00
_cell.angle_gamma   90.00
#
_symmetry.space_group_name_H-M   'P 1'
#
loop_
_entity.id
_entity.type
_entity.pdbx_description
1 polymer ?
#
loop_
_entity_poly.entity_id
_entity_poly.type
_entity_poly.pdbx_seq_one_letter_code
_entity_poly.pdbx_strand_id
1 'polypeptide(L)'
;MKKIIRSFARLMLHLMARIEVINYENLPRTGGFIVAANHLGRMDIPLVFYFLDRDDIILLVAEKYRKYGIVRWLVEQMDLLWLDRFSTDFHALRRTLDRLQAGGALVIAPEGTRSTTGALIEGKAGASYLAAKSGMPVVPVGATGTEDELVKGRLKQFRRLHITVRVGEPFYIPHLKGKNREAALQQATDEIMCRIAAQLPESYRGVYRDHPRLKELL
;
A
#
# COMPACT_ATOMS: atom_id res chain seq x y z
N MET A 1 0.86 23.22 -3.77
CA MET A 1 0.76 22.26 -4.88
C MET A 1 0.13 20.93 -4.47
N LYS A 2 0.55 20.29 -3.36
CA LYS A 2 -0.01 18.99 -2.87
C LYS A 2 -1.55 18.97 -2.80
N LYS A 3 -2.18 19.99 -2.22
CA LYS A 3 -3.65 20.08 -2.12
C LYS A 3 -4.35 20.09 -3.48
N ILE A 4 -3.79 20.79 -4.47
CA ILE A 4 -4.35 20.86 -5.83
C ILE A 4 -4.28 19.49 -6.50
N ILE A 5 -3.13 18.82 -6.43
CA ILE A 5 -2.95 17.48 -7.01
C ILE A 5 -3.94 16.48 -6.38
N ARG A 6 -4.10 16.50 -5.05
CA ARG A 6 -5.07 15.64 -4.35
C ARG A 6 -6.52 15.96 -4.74
N SER A 7 -6.89 17.23 -4.79
CA SER A 7 -8.23 17.63 -5.21
C SER A 7 -8.52 17.19 -6.65
N PHE A 8 -7.55 17.31 -7.54
CA PHE A 8 -7.67 16.83 -8.92
C PHE A 8 -7.82 15.29 -8.96
N ALA A 9 -7.00 14.55 -8.22
CA ALA A 9 -7.10 13.09 -8.13
C ALA A 9 -8.47 12.65 -7.57
N ARG A 10 -8.98 13.34 -6.54
CA ARG A 10 -10.30 13.09 -5.97
C ARG A 10 -11.42 13.35 -6.97
N LEU A 11 -11.39 14.49 -7.68
CA LEU A 11 -12.36 14.82 -8.71
C LEU A 11 -12.35 13.79 -9.83
N MET A 12 -11.17 13.45 -10.34
CA MET A 12 -11.01 12.46 -11.39
C MET A 12 -11.60 11.09 -10.96
N LEU A 13 -11.25 10.62 -9.77
CA LEU A 13 -11.78 9.36 -9.25
C LEU A 13 -13.29 9.42 -9.02
N HIS A 14 -13.82 10.53 -8.50
CA HIS A 14 -15.26 10.71 -8.32
C HIS A 14 -16.04 10.61 -9.65
N LEU A 15 -15.47 11.13 -10.72
CA LEU A 15 -16.08 11.05 -12.06
C LEU A 15 -15.95 9.65 -12.68
N MET A 16 -14.78 9.00 -12.51
CA MET A 16 -14.45 7.74 -13.19
C MET A 16 -14.86 6.49 -12.40
N ALA A 17 -15.07 6.58 -11.08
CA ALA A 17 -15.29 5.43 -10.23
C ALA A 17 -16.47 5.63 -9.26
N ARG A 18 -17.08 4.50 -8.86
CA ARG A 18 -17.85 4.37 -7.63
C ARG A 18 -16.93 3.71 -6.62
N ILE A 19 -16.59 4.42 -5.55
CA ILE A 19 -15.66 3.94 -4.53
C ILE A 19 -16.44 3.68 -3.26
N GLU A 20 -16.34 2.45 -2.77
CA GLU A 20 -16.86 2.02 -1.48
C GLU A 20 -15.69 1.81 -0.53
N VAL A 21 -15.71 2.48 0.62
CA VAL A 21 -14.70 2.31 1.67
C VAL A 21 -15.38 1.73 2.90
N ILE A 22 -14.91 0.57 3.33
CA ILE A 22 -15.47 -0.20 4.46
C ILE A 22 -14.49 -0.10 5.62
N ASN A 23 -15.01 0.17 6.83
CA ASN A 23 -14.25 0.32 8.08
C ASN A 23 -13.19 1.44 7.99
N TYR A 24 -13.55 2.56 7.37
CA TYR A 24 -12.64 3.72 7.21
C TYR A 24 -12.14 4.26 8.56
N GLU A 25 -12.92 4.11 9.61
CA GLU A 25 -12.60 4.48 10.99
C GLU A 25 -11.36 3.80 11.56
N ASN A 26 -10.94 2.67 11.01
CA ASN A 26 -9.72 1.96 11.39
C ASN A 26 -8.44 2.69 10.97
N LEU A 27 -8.52 3.69 10.07
CA LEU A 27 -7.37 4.50 9.70
C LEU A 27 -7.05 5.54 10.78
N PRO A 28 -5.83 5.55 11.32
CA PRO A 28 -5.42 6.59 12.27
C PRO A 28 -5.46 7.98 11.63
N ARG A 29 -6.09 8.92 12.29
CA ARG A 29 -6.20 10.30 11.78
C ARG A 29 -4.92 11.11 11.98
N THR A 30 -4.14 10.77 13.00
CA THR A 30 -2.92 11.46 13.40
C THR A 30 -1.82 10.47 13.78
N GLY A 31 -0.59 10.93 13.89
CA GLY A 31 0.55 10.10 14.24
C GLY A 31 1.08 9.27 13.06
N GLY A 32 2.20 8.57 13.28
CA GLY A 32 2.81 7.69 12.29
C GLY A 32 2.11 6.35 12.22
N PHE A 33 1.89 5.83 11.02
CA PHE A 33 1.37 4.48 10.78
C PHE A 33 1.76 3.99 9.39
N ILE A 34 1.57 2.70 9.17
CA ILE A 34 1.88 2.04 7.91
C ILE A 34 0.59 1.45 7.35
N VAL A 35 0.13 1.92 6.19
CA VAL A 35 -0.89 1.24 5.39
C VAL A 35 -0.19 0.19 4.55
N ALA A 36 -0.49 -1.07 4.80
CA ALA A 36 -0.04 -2.19 3.99
C ALA A 36 -1.19 -2.67 3.10
N ALA A 37 -1.05 -2.51 1.78
CA ALA A 37 -2.12 -2.82 0.83
C ALA A 37 -1.63 -3.73 -0.31
N ASN A 38 -2.54 -4.49 -0.92
CA ASN A 38 -2.27 -5.17 -2.18
C ASN A 38 -2.05 -4.16 -3.31
N HIS A 39 -1.39 -4.59 -4.40
CA HIS A 39 -1.05 -3.72 -5.53
C HIS A 39 -1.51 -4.31 -6.86
N LEU A 40 -2.62 -3.80 -7.38
CA LEU A 40 -3.26 -4.31 -8.60
C LEU A 40 -2.98 -3.46 -9.84
N GLY A 41 -2.92 -2.13 -9.69
CA GLY A 41 -2.82 -1.27 -10.86
C GLY A 41 -2.28 0.13 -10.60
N ARG A 42 -2.26 0.93 -11.67
CA ARG A 42 -1.82 2.34 -11.61
C ARG A 42 -2.80 3.22 -10.85
N MET A 43 -4.06 2.79 -10.76
CA MET A 43 -5.12 3.53 -10.04
C MET A 43 -4.96 3.47 -8.52
N ASP A 44 -4.10 2.60 -8.00
CA ASP A 44 -3.84 2.51 -6.56
C ASP A 44 -3.22 3.81 -6.01
N ILE A 45 -2.36 4.49 -6.79
CA ILE A 45 -1.71 5.74 -6.35
C ILE A 45 -2.73 6.89 -6.19
N PRO A 46 -3.55 7.25 -7.20
CA PRO A 46 -4.60 8.25 -6.99
C PRO A 46 -5.62 7.84 -5.92
N LEU A 47 -5.88 6.55 -5.74
CA LEU A 47 -6.76 6.04 -4.69
C LEU A 47 -6.22 6.36 -3.29
N VAL A 48 -4.90 6.27 -3.06
CA VAL A 48 -4.26 6.70 -1.80
C VAL A 48 -4.60 8.16 -1.50
N PHE A 49 -4.49 9.04 -2.50
CA PHE A 49 -4.79 10.47 -2.32
C PHE A 49 -6.30 10.77 -2.21
N TYR A 50 -7.15 9.82 -2.59
CA TYR A 50 -8.58 9.92 -2.41
C TYR A 50 -8.98 9.74 -0.94
N PHE A 51 -8.47 8.72 -0.26
CA PHE A 51 -8.92 8.40 1.09
C PHE A 51 -7.97 8.86 2.22
N LEU A 52 -6.68 9.13 1.96
CA LEU A 52 -5.80 9.72 2.94
C LEU A 52 -5.76 11.25 2.80
N ASP A 53 -6.36 11.95 3.76
CA ASP A 53 -6.35 13.43 3.79
C ASP A 53 -5.20 13.95 4.67
N ARG A 54 -3.96 13.64 4.25
CA ARG A 54 -2.75 14.00 4.97
C ARG A 54 -1.71 14.62 4.04
N ASP A 55 -0.91 15.57 4.55
CA ASP A 55 0.17 16.22 3.79
C ASP A 55 1.51 15.48 3.91
N ASP A 56 1.63 14.56 4.87
CA ASP A 56 2.81 13.80 5.26
C ASP A 56 2.76 12.33 4.80
N ILE A 57 2.06 12.08 3.69
CA ILE A 57 2.02 10.75 3.07
C ILE A 57 3.40 10.39 2.54
N ILE A 58 3.87 9.20 2.89
CA ILE A 58 5.12 8.62 2.43
C ILE A 58 4.78 7.54 1.41
N LEU A 59 5.22 7.72 0.18
CA LEU A 59 5.11 6.73 -0.89
C LEU A 59 6.48 6.47 -1.51
N LEU A 60 6.75 5.20 -1.80
CA LEU A 60 7.98 4.75 -2.45
C LEU A 60 7.72 4.51 -3.94
N VAL A 61 8.41 5.24 -4.80
CA VAL A 61 8.27 5.16 -6.25
C VAL A 61 9.53 4.54 -6.85
N ALA A 62 9.36 3.49 -7.65
CA ALA A 62 10.50 2.79 -8.26
C ALA A 62 11.30 3.70 -9.19
N GLU A 63 12.63 3.72 -9.06
CA GLU A 63 13.56 4.56 -9.85
C GLU A 63 13.41 4.40 -11.35
N LYS A 64 13.01 3.22 -11.84
CA LYS A 64 12.76 2.99 -13.27
C LYS A 64 11.76 3.97 -13.90
N TYR A 65 10.90 4.59 -13.09
CA TYR A 65 9.92 5.59 -13.54
C TYR A 65 10.49 7.02 -13.60
N ARG A 66 11.72 7.26 -13.11
CA ARG A 66 12.38 8.58 -13.09
C ARG A 66 12.62 9.17 -14.48
N LYS A 67 12.70 8.30 -15.51
CA LYS A 67 12.81 8.70 -16.92
C LYS A 67 11.57 9.43 -17.45
N TYR A 68 10.40 9.27 -16.83
CA TYR A 68 9.16 9.93 -17.25
C TYR A 68 9.02 11.28 -16.55
N GLY A 69 9.08 12.38 -17.30
CA GLY A 69 9.08 13.74 -16.76
C GLY A 69 7.89 14.06 -15.86
N ILE A 70 6.68 13.59 -16.23
CA ILE A 70 5.48 13.81 -15.42
C ILE A 70 5.54 13.07 -14.08
N VAL A 71 6.11 11.85 -14.06
CA VAL A 71 6.27 11.09 -12.81
C VAL A 71 7.29 11.76 -11.91
N ARG A 72 8.42 12.21 -12.47
CA ARG A 72 9.43 12.96 -11.73
C ARG A 72 8.84 14.22 -11.12
N TRP A 73 8.10 15.00 -11.90
CA TRP A 73 7.41 16.19 -11.41
C TRP A 73 6.44 15.88 -10.27
N LEU A 74 5.62 14.82 -10.40
CA LEU A 74 4.70 14.39 -9.34
C LEU A 74 5.44 13.97 -8.07
N VAL A 75 6.53 13.20 -8.18
CA VAL A 75 7.35 12.78 -7.04
C VAL A 75 7.91 13.99 -6.30
N GLU A 76 8.40 15.00 -7.03
CA GLU A 76 8.91 16.25 -6.46
C GLU A 76 7.80 17.07 -5.79
N GLN A 77 6.66 17.28 -6.48
CA GLN A 77 5.56 18.08 -5.94
C GLN A 77 4.88 17.45 -4.73
N MET A 78 4.79 16.13 -4.70
CA MET A 78 4.17 15.37 -3.61
C MET A 78 5.19 14.97 -2.52
N ASP A 79 6.48 15.28 -2.73
CA ASP A 79 7.57 14.93 -1.82
C ASP A 79 7.65 13.41 -1.54
N LEU A 80 7.51 12.60 -2.61
CA LEU A 80 7.60 11.15 -2.54
C LEU A 80 9.07 10.70 -2.56
N LEU A 81 9.32 9.44 -2.22
CA LEU A 81 10.68 8.88 -2.16
C LEU A 81 10.95 7.97 -3.35
N TRP A 82 12.10 8.14 -3.98
CA TRP A 82 12.60 7.16 -4.94
C TRP A 82 13.10 5.92 -4.23
N LEU A 83 12.88 4.75 -4.83
CA LEU A 83 13.33 3.46 -4.33
C LEU A 83 13.97 2.65 -5.45
N ASP A 84 15.22 2.24 -5.26
CA ASP A 84 15.81 1.17 -6.06
C ASP A 84 15.25 -0.19 -5.57
N ARG A 85 14.55 -0.88 -6.45
CA ARG A 85 13.95 -2.19 -6.14
C ARG A 85 14.88 -3.37 -6.39
N PHE A 86 16.02 -3.12 -7.06
CA PHE A 86 16.97 -4.16 -7.47
C PHE A 86 18.11 -4.31 -6.48
N SER A 87 18.26 -3.37 -5.58
CA SER A 87 19.25 -3.40 -4.48
C SER A 87 18.59 -3.07 -3.14
N THR A 88 19.27 -3.36 -2.04
CA THR A 88 18.84 -2.90 -0.72
C THR A 88 19.14 -1.41 -0.58
N ASP A 89 18.14 -0.58 -0.85
CA ASP A 89 18.25 0.88 -0.76
C ASP A 89 18.14 1.34 0.70
N PHE A 90 19.26 1.26 1.41
CA PHE A 90 19.34 1.68 2.82
C PHE A 90 19.03 3.18 3.01
N HIS A 91 19.31 4.01 2.00
CA HIS A 91 19.02 5.44 2.07
C HIS A 91 17.50 5.70 2.02
N ALA A 92 16.79 5.07 1.10
CA ALA A 92 15.32 5.16 1.03
C ALA A 92 14.67 4.59 2.30
N LEU A 93 15.16 3.44 2.81
CA LEU A 93 14.65 2.85 4.05
C LEU A 93 14.86 3.78 5.25
N ARG A 94 16.03 4.37 5.40
CA ARG A 94 16.32 5.33 6.49
C ARG A 94 15.41 6.55 6.41
N ARG A 95 15.31 7.19 5.25
CA ARG A 95 14.41 8.34 5.05
C ARG A 95 12.95 8.00 5.34
N THR A 96 12.52 6.78 5.00
CA THR A 96 11.16 6.31 5.31
C THR A 96 10.96 6.19 6.81
N LEU A 97 11.93 5.61 7.53
CA LEU A 97 11.89 5.51 9.00
C LEU A 97 11.88 6.87 9.67
N ASP A 98 12.75 7.79 9.25
CA ASP A 98 12.81 9.14 9.80
C ASP A 98 11.46 9.87 9.65
N ARG A 99 10.82 9.75 8.47
CA ARG A 99 9.49 10.34 8.23
C ARG A 99 8.37 9.65 9.01
N LEU A 100 8.42 8.33 9.18
CA LEU A 100 7.48 7.59 10.02
C LEU A 100 7.56 8.04 11.48
N GLN A 101 8.79 8.19 12.01
CA GLN A 101 9.04 8.66 13.38
C GLN A 101 8.61 10.11 13.57
N ALA A 102 8.66 10.92 12.52
CA ALA A 102 8.11 12.28 12.51
C ALA A 102 6.57 12.32 12.43
N GLY A 103 5.90 11.18 12.44
CA GLY A 103 4.44 11.08 12.43
C GLY A 103 3.81 10.86 11.06
N GLY A 104 4.60 10.64 10.00
CA GLY A 104 4.11 10.46 8.64
C GLY A 104 3.34 9.14 8.41
N ALA A 105 2.46 9.13 7.41
CA ALA A 105 1.69 7.96 6.99
C ALA A 105 2.36 7.27 5.80
N LEU A 106 2.98 6.11 6.03
CA LEU A 106 3.55 5.29 4.96
C LEU A 106 2.47 4.46 4.29
N VAL A 107 2.42 4.48 2.97
CA VAL A 107 1.63 3.51 2.18
C VAL A 107 2.59 2.64 1.39
N ILE A 108 2.50 1.34 1.60
CA ILE A 108 3.40 0.36 1.00
C ILE A 108 2.63 -0.87 0.53
N ALA A 109 3.02 -1.40 -0.63
CA ALA A 109 2.60 -2.73 -1.07
C ALA A 109 3.70 -3.73 -0.73
N PRO A 110 3.48 -4.67 0.20
CA PRO A 110 4.51 -5.63 0.58
C PRO A 110 4.96 -6.53 -0.57
N GLU A 111 4.12 -6.72 -1.57
CA GLU A 111 4.43 -7.44 -2.82
C GLU A 111 5.62 -6.84 -3.57
N GLY A 112 5.89 -5.53 -3.40
CA GLY A 112 6.97 -4.80 -4.05
C GLY A 112 6.81 -4.61 -5.55
N THR A 113 5.77 -5.15 -6.16
CA THR A 113 5.39 -4.97 -7.56
C THR A 113 3.88 -5.12 -7.73
N ARG A 114 3.34 -4.71 -8.88
CA ARG A 114 1.93 -4.97 -9.19
C ARG A 114 1.72 -6.44 -9.50
N SER A 115 0.64 -7.00 -8.98
CA SER A 115 0.20 -8.33 -9.36
C SER A 115 -0.17 -8.37 -10.84
N THR A 116 0.28 -9.40 -11.54
CA THR A 116 -0.08 -9.66 -12.93
C THR A 116 -1.27 -10.61 -13.05
N THR A 117 -1.62 -11.29 -11.96
CA THR A 117 -2.72 -12.26 -11.90
C THR A 117 -4.00 -11.67 -11.32
N GLY A 118 -3.95 -10.45 -10.78
CA GLY A 118 -5.05 -9.84 -10.04
C GLY A 118 -5.23 -10.37 -8.62
N ALA A 119 -4.36 -11.28 -8.16
CA ALA A 119 -4.40 -11.85 -6.82
C ALA A 119 -3.07 -11.60 -6.10
N LEU A 120 -3.05 -11.75 -4.77
CA LEU A 120 -1.85 -11.57 -3.95
C LEU A 120 -0.71 -12.50 -4.39
N ILE A 121 0.47 -11.94 -4.50
CA ILE A 121 1.73 -12.66 -4.67
C ILE A 121 2.54 -12.62 -3.38
N GLU A 122 3.66 -13.32 -3.32
CA GLU A 122 4.52 -13.36 -2.14
C GLU A 122 4.94 -11.98 -1.66
N GLY A 123 4.82 -11.74 -0.35
CA GLY A 123 5.25 -10.52 0.29
C GLY A 123 6.76 -10.46 0.48
N LYS A 124 7.32 -9.26 0.37
CA LYS A 124 8.73 -8.97 0.64
C LYS A 124 8.90 -8.37 2.03
N ALA A 125 10.01 -8.65 2.66
CA ALA A 125 10.32 -8.26 4.03
C ALA A 125 10.43 -6.74 4.30
N GLY A 126 10.34 -5.89 3.27
CA GLY A 126 10.49 -4.44 3.43
C GLY A 126 9.45 -3.80 4.35
N ALA A 127 8.18 -4.19 4.21
CA ALA A 127 7.10 -3.66 5.03
C ALA A 127 7.22 -4.12 6.50
N SER A 128 7.49 -5.41 6.72
CA SER A 128 7.68 -5.99 8.06
C SER A 128 8.93 -5.43 8.75
N TYR A 129 10.02 -5.21 8.00
CA TYR A 129 11.21 -4.54 8.52
C TYR A 129 10.91 -3.11 9.00
N LEU A 130 10.22 -2.31 8.18
CA LEU A 130 9.85 -0.94 8.54
C LEU A 130 8.92 -0.92 9.75
N ALA A 131 7.93 -1.81 9.80
CA ALA A 131 7.00 -1.94 10.93
C ALA A 131 7.74 -2.29 12.22
N ALA A 132 8.55 -3.36 12.21
CA ALA A 132 9.32 -3.79 13.38
C ALA A 132 10.34 -2.75 13.84
N LYS A 133 10.94 -1.99 12.93
CA LYS A 133 11.96 -1.01 13.24
C LYS A 133 11.39 0.31 13.73
N SER A 134 10.25 0.74 13.19
CA SER A 134 9.59 1.98 13.59
C SER A 134 8.72 1.83 14.84
N GLY A 135 8.21 0.61 15.12
CA GLY A 135 7.22 0.38 16.16
C GLY A 135 5.85 0.99 15.85
N MET A 136 5.62 1.45 14.62
CA MET A 136 4.35 2.05 14.21
C MET A 136 3.31 0.98 13.91
N PRO A 137 2.00 1.27 14.15
CA PRO A 137 0.93 0.36 13.80
C PRO A 137 0.86 0.13 12.29
N VAL A 138 0.54 -1.10 11.91
CA VAL A 138 0.27 -1.49 10.52
C VAL A 138 -1.24 -1.62 10.34
N VAL A 139 -1.78 -0.96 9.33
CA VAL A 139 -3.19 -1.03 8.92
C VAL A 139 -3.25 -1.85 7.64
N PRO A 140 -3.81 -3.07 7.66
CA PRO A 140 -3.96 -3.88 6.47
C PRO A 140 -5.13 -3.37 5.63
N VAL A 141 -4.92 -3.19 4.33
CA VAL A 141 -5.95 -2.70 3.41
C VAL A 141 -6.06 -3.64 2.21
N GLY A 142 -7.28 -4.05 1.91
CA GLY A 142 -7.61 -4.76 0.69
C GLY A 142 -8.32 -3.84 -0.31
N ALA A 143 -7.79 -3.72 -1.53
CA ALA A 143 -8.41 -2.96 -2.61
C ALA A 143 -8.74 -3.90 -3.79
N THR A 144 -9.89 -3.67 -4.43
CA THR A 144 -10.32 -4.39 -5.64
C THR A 144 -10.86 -3.41 -6.67
N GLY A 145 -10.82 -3.80 -7.95
CA GLY A 145 -11.37 -2.99 -9.04
C GLY A 145 -10.40 -1.95 -9.61
N THR A 146 -9.11 -2.03 -9.26
CA THR A 146 -8.04 -1.15 -9.73
C THR A 146 -7.07 -1.82 -10.71
N GLU A 147 -7.35 -3.05 -11.13
CA GLU A 147 -6.56 -3.82 -12.09
C GLU A 147 -6.42 -3.07 -13.43
N ASP A 148 -5.20 -2.93 -13.94
CA ASP A 148 -4.91 -2.14 -15.14
C ASP A 148 -5.79 -2.55 -16.34
N GLU A 149 -6.05 -3.85 -16.56
CA GLU A 149 -6.87 -4.32 -17.69
C GLU A 149 -8.36 -4.07 -17.46
N LEU A 150 -8.86 -4.23 -16.23
CA LEU A 150 -10.23 -3.90 -15.87
C LEU A 150 -10.50 -2.41 -16.07
N VAL A 151 -9.59 -1.56 -15.57
CA VAL A 151 -9.66 -0.10 -15.72
C VAL A 151 -9.71 0.29 -17.19
N LYS A 152 -8.79 -0.24 -18.00
CA LYS A 152 -8.73 0.01 -19.44
C LYS A 152 -10.01 -0.44 -20.17
N GLY A 153 -10.52 -1.62 -19.83
CA GLY A 153 -11.74 -2.17 -20.43
C GLY A 153 -12.98 -1.32 -20.12
N ARG A 154 -13.15 -0.93 -18.86
CA ARG A 154 -14.28 -0.08 -18.43
C ARG A 154 -14.24 1.31 -19.05
N LEU A 155 -13.07 1.96 -19.06
CA LEU A 155 -12.91 3.29 -19.62
C LEU A 155 -13.17 3.32 -21.14
N LYS A 156 -12.74 2.29 -21.89
CA LYS A 156 -13.06 2.17 -23.31
C LYS A 156 -14.57 2.08 -23.59
N GLN A 157 -15.33 1.55 -22.64
CA GLN A 157 -16.80 1.42 -22.73
C GLN A 157 -17.54 2.60 -22.08
N PHE A 158 -16.83 3.67 -21.67
CA PHE A 158 -17.40 4.80 -20.92
C PHE A 158 -18.18 4.37 -19.68
N ARG A 159 -17.76 3.27 -19.04
CA ARG A 159 -18.36 2.73 -17.81
C ARG A 159 -17.51 3.09 -16.59
N ARG A 160 -18.17 3.48 -15.53
CA ARG A 160 -17.50 3.78 -14.25
C ARG A 160 -16.90 2.50 -13.64
N LEU A 161 -15.75 2.67 -13.02
CA LEU A 161 -15.11 1.63 -12.21
C LEU A 161 -15.93 1.37 -10.95
N HIS A 162 -15.87 0.16 -10.42
CA HIS A 162 -16.33 -0.18 -9.09
C HIS A 162 -15.10 -0.56 -8.28
N ILE A 163 -14.75 0.28 -7.32
CA ILE A 163 -13.58 0.09 -6.47
C ILE A 163 -14.07 -0.11 -5.05
N THR A 164 -13.66 -1.20 -4.43
CA THR A 164 -13.92 -1.45 -3.01
C THR A 164 -12.60 -1.41 -2.26
N VAL A 165 -12.56 -0.64 -1.18
CA VAL A 165 -11.41 -0.57 -0.25
C VAL A 165 -11.91 -1.00 1.12
N ARG A 166 -11.31 -2.05 1.68
CA ARG A 166 -11.62 -2.51 3.03
C ARG A 166 -10.42 -2.31 3.92
N VAL A 167 -10.63 -1.60 5.02
CA VAL A 167 -9.60 -1.27 6.00
C VAL A 167 -9.72 -2.21 7.20
N GLY A 168 -8.69 -3.01 7.46
CA GLY A 168 -8.64 -3.89 8.62
C GLY A 168 -8.17 -3.15 9.87
N GLU A 169 -8.27 -3.82 11.02
CA GLU A 169 -7.84 -3.26 12.30
C GLU A 169 -6.32 -3.06 12.35
N PRO A 170 -5.85 -1.94 12.94
CA PRO A 170 -4.43 -1.72 13.16
C PRO A 170 -3.83 -2.77 14.09
N PHE A 171 -2.61 -3.19 13.79
CA PHE A 171 -1.85 -4.13 14.62
C PHE A 171 -0.38 -3.76 14.66
N TYR A 172 0.38 -4.36 15.56
CA TYR A 172 1.80 -4.07 15.74
C TYR A 172 2.65 -5.29 15.42
N ILE A 173 3.79 -5.04 14.77
CA ILE A 173 4.84 -6.04 14.61
C ILE A 173 5.84 -5.87 15.75
N PRO A 174 6.13 -6.92 16.53
CA PRO A 174 7.12 -6.85 17.60
C PRO A 174 8.51 -6.47 17.09
N HIS A 175 9.29 -5.83 17.93
CA HIS A 175 10.71 -5.60 17.61
C HIS A 175 11.44 -6.92 17.43
N LEU A 176 12.02 -7.12 16.24
CA LEU A 176 12.74 -8.34 15.91
C LEU A 176 14.15 -8.31 16.52
N LYS A 177 14.34 -9.10 17.58
CA LYS A 177 15.61 -9.28 18.30
C LYS A 177 16.08 -10.74 18.21
N GLY A 178 17.39 -10.96 18.21
CA GLY A 178 17.99 -12.30 18.37
C GLY A 178 18.53 -12.92 17.09
N LYS A 179 18.99 -14.19 17.23
CA LYS A 179 19.70 -14.94 16.17
C LYS A 179 18.80 -15.39 15.02
N ASN A 180 17.47 -15.54 15.23
CA ASN A 180 16.51 -16.01 14.24
C ASN A 180 15.78 -14.84 13.53
N ARG A 181 16.46 -13.73 13.30
CA ARG A 181 15.86 -12.51 12.78
C ARG A 181 15.21 -12.70 11.41
N GLU A 182 15.79 -13.53 10.55
CA GLU A 182 15.25 -13.78 9.19
C GLU A 182 13.91 -14.53 9.26
N ALA A 183 13.83 -15.60 10.02
CA ALA A 183 12.57 -16.34 10.21
C ALA A 183 11.49 -15.47 10.86
N ALA A 184 11.85 -14.65 11.86
CA ALA A 184 10.91 -13.74 12.50
C ALA A 184 10.43 -12.64 11.52
N LEU A 185 11.30 -12.19 10.62
CA LEU A 185 10.93 -11.22 9.59
C LEU A 185 9.99 -11.84 8.56
N GLN A 186 10.21 -13.11 8.18
CA GLN A 186 9.29 -13.84 7.31
C GLN A 186 7.92 -14.03 7.96
N GLN A 187 7.86 -14.46 9.22
CA GLN A 187 6.61 -14.57 9.96
C GLN A 187 5.85 -13.24 10.04
N ALA A 188 6.57 -12.14 10.28
CA ALA A 188 5.96 -10.80 10.27
C ALA A 188 5.44 -10.40 8.89
N THR A 189 6.12 -10.83 7.82
CA THR A 189 5.67 -10.60 6.44
C THR A 189 4.39 -11.40 6.17
N ASP A 190 4.36 -12.67 6.53
CA ASP A 190 3.18 -13.52 6.37
C ASP A 190 1.99 -13.02 7.21
N GLU A 191 2.23 -12.52 8.43
CA GLU A 191 1.19 -11.88 9.24
C GLU A 191 0.58 -10.66 8.53
N ILE A 192 1.41 -9.76 7.99
CA ILE A 192 0.93 -8.59 7.23
C ILE A 192 0.12 -9.05 6.01
N MET A 193 0.64 -9.99 5.23
CA MET A 193 0.00 -10.45 4.01
C MET A 193 -1.30 -11.20 4.27
N CYS A 194 -1.37 -12.04 5.31
CA CYS A 194 -2.60 -12.72 5.71
C CYS A 194 -3.68 -11.74 6.17
N ARG A 195 -3.30 -10.67 6.89
CA ARG A 195 -4.25 -9.62 7.26
C ARG A 195 -4.74 -8.80 6.07
N ILE A 196 -3.90 -8.57 5.06
CA ILE A 196 -4.36 -8.00 3.77
C ILE A 196 -5.31 -8.99 3.08
N ALA A 197 -4.96 -10.27 3.01
CA ALA A 197 -5.80 -11.32 2.41
C ALA A 197 -7.18 -11.43 3.08
N ALA A 198 -7.26 -11.23 4.40
CA ALA A 198 -8.52 -11.20 5.15
C ALA A 198 -9.44 -10.04 4.74
N GLN A 199 -8.90 -8.95 4.19
CA GLN A 199 -9.67 -7.82 3.67
C GLN A 199 -10.14 -8.04 2.21
N LEU A 200 -9.71 -9.12 1.56
CA LEU A 200 -9.97 -9.38 0.15
C LEU A 200 -10.94 -10.55 -0.06
N PRO A 201 -11.75 -10.51 -1.13
CA PRO A 201 -12.48 -11.67 -1.60
C PRO A 201 -11.55 -12.85 -1.86
N GLU A 202 -12.06 -14.07 -1.75
CA GLU A 202 -11.27 -15.29 -1.89
C GLU A 202 -10.46 -15.35 -3.20
N SER A 203 -11.04 -14.91 -4.31
CA SER A 203 -10.39 -14.88 -5.62
C SER A 203 -9.15 -13.98 -5.69
N TYR A 204 -9.00 -13.02 -4.76
CA TYR A 204 -7.87 -12.10 -4.69
C TYR A 204 -6.77 -12.55 -3.71
N ARG A 205 -6.99 -13.60 -2.92
CA ARG A 205 -6.07 -14.03 -1.85
C ARG A 205 -4.79 -14.70 -2.36
N GLY A 206 -4.77 -15.13 -3.63
CA GLY A 206 -3.60 -15.66 -4.31
C GLY A 206 -2.86 -16.74 -3.52
N VAL A 207 -1.56 -16.60 -3.34
CA VAL A 207 -0.71 -17.56 -2.63
C VAL A 207 -1.03 -17.69 -1.15
N TYR A 208 -1.80 -16.77 -0.58
CA TYR A 208 -2.19 -16.79 0.85
C TYR A 208 -3.56 -17.44 1.09
N ARG A 209 -4.27 -17.87 0.04
CA ARG A 209 -5.64 -18.43 0.14
C ARG A 209 -5.76 -19.55 1.18
N ASP A 210 -4.83 -20.48 1.18
CA ASP A 210 -4.84 -21.66 2.05
C ASP A 210 -3.88 -21.54 3.24
N HIS A 211 -3.31 -20.34 3.48
CA HIS A 211 -2.35 -20.13 4.56
C HIS A 211 -2.99 -20.35 5.93
N PRO A 212 -2.38 -21.13 6.85
CA PRO A 212 -2.96 -21.42 8.16
C PRO A 212 -3.34 -20.17 8.94
N ARG A 213 -2.47 -19.16 8.93
CA ARG A 213 -2.72 -17.90 9.62
C ARG A 213 -3.94 -17.14 9.08
N LEU A 214 -4.20 -17.20 7.78
CA LEU A 214 -5.41 -16.58 7.21
C LEU A 214 -6.68 -17.23 7.73
N LYS A 215 -6.70 -18.58 7.90
CA LYS A 215 -7.86 -19.30 8.44
C LYS A 215 -8.23 -18.88 9.87
N GLU A 216 -7.23 -18.44 10.65
CA GLU A 216 -7.45 -17.92 12.00
C GLU A 216 -7.99 -16.49 12.02
N LEU A 217 -7.83 -15.75 10.92
CA LEU A 217 -8.23 -14.34 10.77
C LEU A 217 -9.62 -14.16 10.14
N LEU A 218 -10.18 -15.21 9.54
CA LEU A 218 -11.50 -15.24 8.91
C LEU A 218 -12.58 -15.72 9.87
#